data_8965b5d26dd276a6c4f9091526ecc8d7
#
_entry.id   8965b5d26dd276a6c4f9091526ecc8d7
#
_cell.length_a   1.000
_cell.length_b   1.000
_cell.length_c   1.000
_cell.angle_alpha   90.00
_cell.angle_beta   90.00
_cell.angle_gamma   90.00
#
_symmetry.space_group_name_H-M   'P 1'
#
loop_
_entity.id
_entity.type
_entity.pdbx_description
1 polymer ?
#
loop_
_entity_poly.entity_id
_entity_poly.type
_entity_poly.pdbx_seq_one_letter_code
_entity_poly.pdbx_strand_id
1 'polypeptide(L)'
;MDDVEKNSLGKASSWWLQKSLEKLVQEYKKKFNVDLLVCEGDALKILERYIKKYQIKEVIWNRLYSKQTIQRDSSIKKKLELENIIVSSFNSHLLNEPWEIKNNSGEFFKVFTPYWRKSYPFFLEKNYCYQEIKKIL
;
A
#
# COMPACT_ATOMS: atom_id res chain seq x y z
N MET A 1 21.93 -1.65 -3.74
CA MET A 1 21.66 -2.56 -4.86
C MET A 1 20.64 -3.55 -4.32
N ASP A 2 19.38 -3.29 -4.62
CA ASP A 2 18.28 -3.90 -3.91
C ASP A 2 18.03 -5.30 -4.44
N ASP A 3 18.46 -6.30 -3.64
CA ASP A 3 18.21 -7.73 -3.87
C ASP A 3 16.74 -8.14 -3.65
N VAL A 4 15.81 -7.20 -3.77
CA VAL A 4 14.37 -7.46 -3.56
C VAL A 4 13.76 -8.23 -4.74
N GLU A 5 14.49 -8.42 -5.86
CA GLU A 5 13.85 -8.82 -7.11
C GLU A 5 14.57 -9.89 -7.93
N LYS A 6 15.23 -10.80 -7.29
CA LYS A 6 15.58 -12.02 -8.03
C LYS A 6 14.55 -13.15 -7.89
N ASN A 7 13.40 -12.89 -7.37
CA ASN A 7 12.24 -13.74 -7.67
C ASN A 7 11.63 -13.26 -8.98
N SER A 8 12.28 -13.57 -10.08
CA SER A 8 11.67 -13.40 -11.39
C SER A 8 10.36 -14.17 -11.39
N LEU A 9 9.27 -13.43 -11.49
CA LEU A 9 7.97 -14.03 -11.71
C LEU A 9 8.10 -15.02 -12.87
N GLY A 10 7.62 -16.26 -12.70
CA GLY A 10 7.57 -17.20 -13.81
C GLY A 10 6.75 -16.64 -14.97
N LYS A 11 6.99 -17.12 -16.19
CA LYS A 11 6.33 -16.61 -17.41
C LYS A 11 4.81 -16.51 -17.28
N ALA A 12 4.15 -17.51 -16.69
CA ALA A 12 2.71 -17.50 -16.48
C ALA A 12 2.26 -16.37 -15.54
N SER A 13 2.96 -16.17 -14.41
CA SER A 13 2.68 -15.10 -13.45
C SER A 13 2.91 -13.71 -14.05
N SER A 14 3.97 -13.55 -14.84
CA SER A 14 4.26 -12.29 -15.55
C SER A 14 3.18 -11.96 -16.57
N TRP A 15 2.75 -12.95 -17.34
CA TRP A 15 1.64 -12.79 -18.30
C TRP A 15 0.34 -12.40 -17.59
N TRP A 16 0.03 -13.10 -16.49
CA TRP A 16 -1.18 -12.80 -15.71
C TRP A 16 -1.13 -11.39 -15.10
N LEU A 17 0.01 -10.98 -14.54
CA LEU A 17 0.21 -9.63 -14.01
C LEU A 17 0.00 -8.58 -15.09
N GLN A 18 0.62 -8.78 -16.28
CA GLN A 18 0.43 -7.87 -17.40
C GLN A 18 -1.05 -7.71 -17.77
N LYS A 19 -1.77 -8.83 -17.93
CA LYS A 19 -3.21 -8.79 -18.27
C LYS A 19 -4.06 -8.13 -17.19
N SER A 20 -3.73 -8.35 -15.92
CA SER A 20 -4.40 -7.72 -14.79
C SER A 20 -4.18 -6.20 -14.78
N LEU A 21 -2.96 -5.75 -15.05
CA LEU A 21 -2.64 -4.32 -15.13
C LEU A 21 -3.31 -3.64 -16.33
N GLU A 22 -3.28 -4.27 -17.51
CA GLU A 22 -3.99 -3.78 -18.69
C GLU A 22 -5.50 -3.58 -18.38
N LYS A 23 -6.11 -4.57 -17.74
CA LYS A 23 -7.52 -4.50 -17.36
C LYS A 23 -7.79 -3.39 -16.32
N LEU A 24 -6.92 -3.27 -15.33
CA LEU A 24 -7.04 -2.24 -14.30
C LEU A 24 -6.98 -0.83 -14.90
N VAL A 25 -6.03 -0.57 -15.80
CA VAL A 25 -5.90 0.70 -16.52
C VAL A 25 -7.19 1.04 -17.27
N GLN A 26 -7.75 0.06 -18.00
CA GLN A 26 -9.00 0.25 -18.74
C GLN A 26 -10.19 0.56 -17.81
N GLU A 27 -10.32 -0.15 -16.70
CA GLU A 27 -11.39 0.07 -15.73
C GLU A 27 -11.30 1.45 -15.07
N TYR A 28 -10.09 1.90 -14.70
CA TYR A 28 -9.88 3.24 -14.13
C TYR A 28 -10.26 4.32 -15.16
N LYS A 29 -9.84 4.17 -16.42
CA LYS A 29 -10.20 5.11 -17.47
C LYS A 29 -11.71 5.16 -17.67
N LYS A 30 -12.35 4.00 -17.74
CA LYS A 30 -13.80 3.88 -17.95
C LYS A 30 -14.62 4.43 -16.79
N LYS A 31 -14.23 4.08 -15.54
CA LYS A 31 -15.03 4.36 -14.35
C LYS A 31 -14.82 5.78 -13.82
N PHE A 32 -13.57 6.25 -13.86
CA PHE A 32 -13.18 7.51 -13.22
C PHE A 32 -12.68 8.58 -14.20
N ASN A 33 -12.53 8.23 -15.47
CA ASN A 33 -11.86 9.06 -16.49
C ASN A 33 -10.44 9.52 -16.08
N VAL A 34 -9.74 8.67 -15.35
CA VAL A 34 -8.37 8.89 -14.88
C VAL A 34 -7.41 7.95 -15.60
N ASP A 35 -6.25 8.45 -15.98
CA ASP A 35 -5.18 7.66 -16.57
C ASP A 35 -4.31 7.08 -15.45
N LEU A 36 -4.38 5.75 -15.28
CA LEU A 36 -3.52 5.03 -14.35
C LEU A 36 -2.15 4.81 -14.97
N LEU A 37 -1.10 5.30 -14.31
CA LEU A 37 0.27 5.11 -14.75
C LEU A 37 0.87 3.86 -14.10
N VAL A 38 1.35 2.95 -14.92
CA VAL A 38 2.11 1.78 -14.48
C VAL A 38 3.58 2.04 -14.73
N CYS A 39 4.39 1.97 -13.68
CA CYS A 39 5.81 2.22 -13.76
C CYS A 39 6.60 1.03 -13.23
N GLU A 40 7.73 0.75 -13.86
CA GLU A 40 8.69 -0.27 -13.43
C GLU A 40 10.01 0.38 -13.03
N GLY A 41 10.66 -0.15 -11.97
CA GLY A 41 11.96 0.32 -11.52
C GLY A 41 11.97 0.82 -10.07
N ASP A 42 12.99 1.59 -9.72
CA ASP A 42 13.17 2.14 -8.38
C ASP A 42 12.04 3.11 -8.01
N ALA A 43 11.29 2.76 -6.97
CA ALA A 43 10.10 3.51 -6.55
C ALA A 43 10.42 4.96 -6.16
N LEU A 44 11.56 5.20 -5.46
CA LEU A 44 11.93 6.52 -5.06
C LEU A 44 12.25 7.42 -6.26
N LYS A 45 13.07 6.93 -7.19
CA LYS A 45 13.43 7.69 -8.41
C LYS A 45 12.20 8.00 -9.27
N ILE A 46 11.27 7.07 -9.33
CA ILE A 46 10.00 7.26 -10.04
C ILE A 46 9.17 8.36 -9.37
N LEU A 47 9.02 8.30 -8.04
CA LEU A 47 8.30 9.32 -7.28
C LEU A 47 8.94 10.71 -7.44
N GLU A 48 10.25 10.84 -7.24
CA GLU A 48 10.99 12.09 -7.40
C GLU A 48 10.76 12.71 -8.79
N ARG A 49 10.81 11.88 -9.83
CA ARG A 49 10.54 12.32 -11.21
C ARG A 49 9.14 12.90 -11.37
N TYR A 50 8.11 12.24 -10.82
CA TYR A 50 6.74 12.71 -10.94
C TYR A 50 6.45 13.89 -10.03
N ILE A 51 6.99 13.89 -8.81
CA ILE A 51 6.90 15.03 -7.88
C ILE A 51 7.42 16.29 -8.55
N LYS A 52 8.61 16.22 -9.15
CA LYS A 52 9.23 17.35 -9.84
C LYS A 52 8.43 17.78 -11.09
N LYS A 53 7.99 16.79 -11.89
CA LYS A 53 7.28 17.07 -13.15
C LYS A 53 5.93 17.76 -12.92
N TYR A 54 5.19 17.31 -11.90
CA TYR A 54 3.82 17.77 -11.65
C TYR A 54 3.70 18.66 -10.41
N GLN A 55 4.81 19.03 -9.78
CA GLN A 55 4.86 19.86 -8.57
C GLN A 55 3.97 19.29 -7.44
N ILE A 56 4.02 17.96 -7.25
CA ILE A 56 3.24 17.25 -6.27
C ILE A 56 3.64 17.68 -4.87
N LYS A 57 2.67 17.95 -4.01
CA LYS A 57 2.87 18.37 -2.61
C LYS A 57 2.60 17.25 -1.61
N GLU A 58 1.83 16.26 -2.01
CA GLU A 58 1.47 15.13 -1.17
C GLU A 58 1.54 13.83 -1.94
N VAL A 59 2.07 12.79 -1.28
CA VAL A 59 2.12 11.41 -1.80
C VAL A 59 1.41 10.50 -0.82
N ILE A 60 0.50 9.69 -1.36
CA ILE A 60 -0.32 8.78 -0.56
C ILE A 60 -0.12 7.35 -1.08
N TRP A 61 0.04 6.40 -0.18
CA TRP A 61 0.08 4.98 -0.53
C TRP A 61 -0.52 4.06 0.52
N ASN A 62 -0.80 2.84 0.10
CA ASN A 62 -1.22 1.78 0.99
C ASN A 62 -0.02 1.02 1.54
N ARG A 63 -0.01 0.79 2.86
CA ARG A 63 1.08 0.07 3.54
C ARG A 63 1.18 -1.37 3.08
N LEU A 64 2.41 -1.82 2.91
CA LEU A 64 2.79 -3.21 2.79
C LEU A 64 3.54 -3.65 4.05
N TYR A 65 3.38 -4.91 4.47
CA TYR A 65 3.77 -5.36 5.81
C TYR A 65 4.92 -6.38 5.81
N SER A 66 5.55 -6.66 4.67
CA SER A 66 6.79 -7.42 4.65
C SER A 66 7.95 -6.57 5.20
N LYS A 67 8.93 -7.21 5.82
CA LYS A 67 10.10 -6.51 6.37
C LYS A 67 10.78 -5.61 5.34
N GLN A 68 10.95 -6.11 4.13
CA GLN A 68 11.60 -5.40 3.03
C GLN A 68 10.78 -4.18 2.57
N THR A 69 9.46 -4.33 2.41
CA THR A 69 8.61 -3.22 2.00
C THR A 69 8.49 -2.16 3.08
N ILE A 70 8.44 -2.54 4.36
CA ILE A 70 8.45 -1.60 5.49
C ILE A 70 9.74 -0.76 5.47
N GLN A 71 10.91 -1.40 5.29
CA GLN A 71 12.19 -0.69 5.22
C GLN A 71 12.24 0.27 4.04
N ARG A 72 11.87 -0.20 2.85
CA ARG A 72 11.80 0.63 1.64
C ARG A 72 10.89 1.83 1.84
N ASP A 73 9.65 1.60 2.24
CA ASP A 73 8.63 2.65 2.35
C ASP A 73 8.98 3.66 3.46
N SER A 74 9.60 3.20 4.56
CA SER A 74 10.11 4.08 5.61
C SER A 74 11.26 4.97 5.12
N SER A 75 12.15 4.44 4.29
CA SER A 75 13.25 5.21 3.69
C SER A 75 12.74 6.24 2.70
N ILE A 76 11.79 5.86 1.85
CA ILE A 76 11.13 6.77 0.90
C ILE A 76 10.42 7.90 1.64
N LYS A 77 9.64 7.56 2.67
CA LYS A 77 8.91 8.53 3.48
C LYS A 77 9.83 9.57 4.08
N LYS A 78 10.90 9.14 4.77
CA LYS A 78 11.88 10.05 5.37
C LYS A 78 12.50 10.99 4.34
N LYS A 79 12.85 10.49 3.16
CA LYS A 79 13.47 11.30 2.12
C LYS A 79 12.50 12.34 1.56
N LEU A 80 11.27 11.97 1.27
CA LEU A 80 10.26 12.89 0.74
C LEU A 80 9.88 13.97 1.78
N GLU A 81 9.79 13.61 3.08
CA GLU A 81 9.53 14.55 4.16
C GLU A 81 10.65 15.60 4.29
N LEU A 82 11.91 15.21 4.11
CA LEU A 82 13.05 16.16 4.06
C LEU A 82 12.96 17.13 2.88
N GLU A 83 12.28 16.77 1.81
CA GLU A 83 11.99 17.62 0.65
C GLU A 83 10.68 18.42 0.79
N ASN A 84 10.09 18.45 2.00
CA ASN A 84 8.82 19.12 2.30
C ASN A 84 7.61 18.55 1.52
N ILE A 85 7.66 17.27 1.16
CA ILE A 85 6.52 16.56 0.59
C ILE A 85 5.75 15.88 1.72
N ILE A 86 4.46 16.13 1.78
CA ILE A 86 3.57 15.46 2.74
C ILE A 86 3.42 13.99 2.34
N VAL A 87 3.59 13.08 3.31
CA VAL A 87 3.49 11.64 3.05
C VAL A 87 2.47 11.01 3.98
N SER A 88 1.40 10.50 3.40
CA SER A 88 0.33 9.80 4.11
C SER A 88 0.29 8.32 3.70
N SER A 89 0.16 7.42 4.67
CA SER A 89 0.03 5.99 4.40
C SER A 89 -1.12 5.36 5.17
N PHE A 90 -1.86 4.47 4.52
CA PHE A 90 -3.08 3.88 5.05
C PHE A 90 -3.02 2.35 5.02
N ASN A 91 -3.81 1.73 5.89
CA ASN A 91 -4.09 0.30 5.80
C ASN A 91 -4.99 0.03 4.58
N SER A 92 -4.66 -1.01 3.81
CA SER A 92 -5.45 -1.37 2.63
C SER A 92 -6.06 -2.77 2.70
N HIS A 93 -5.49 -3.68 3.47
CA HIS A 93 -5.87 -5.09 3.38
C HIS A 93 -5.80 -5.86 4.70
N LEU A 94 -5.41 -5.20 5.79
CA LEU A 94 -5.44 -5.82 7.10
C LEU A 94 -6.71 -5.44 7.85
N LEU A 95 -7.31 -6.42 8.49
CA LEU A 95 -8.46 -6.20 9.37
C LEU A 95 -8.08 -5.30 10.54
N ASN A 96 -6.92 -5.55 11.14
CA ASN A 96 -6.31 -4.74 12.17
C ASN A 96 -4.84 -4.51 11.84
N GLU A 97 -4.33 -3.33 12.13
CA GLU A 97 -2.91 -3.05 12.02
C GLU A 97 -2.12 -3.87 13.05
N PRO A 98 -0.90 -4.30 12.75
CA PRO A 98 -0.12 -5.15 13.66
C PRO A 98 0.09 -4.57 15.05
N TRP A 99 0.09 -3.25 15.18
CA TRP A 99 0.30 -2.54 16.46
C TRP A 99 -1.00 -2.29 17.24
N GLU A 100 -2.18 -2.47 16.64
CA GLU A 100 -3.47 -2.23 17.30
C GLU A 100 -3.81 -3.30 18.34
N ILE A 101 -3.49 -4.56 18.02
CA ILE A 101 -3.88 -5.71 18.83
C ILE A 101 -2.64 -6.41 19.41
N LYS A 102 -2.41 -6.22 20.70
CA LYS A 102 -1.29 -6.83 21.43
C LYS A 102 -1.79 -7.64 22.63
N ASN A 103 -0.97 -8.57 23.11
CA ASN A 103 -1.26 -9.34 24.32
C ASN A 103 -1.10 -8.46 25.58
N ASN A 104 -1.33 -9.02 26.75
CA ASN A 104 -1.24 -8.28 28.02
C ASN A 104 0.18 -7.82 28.37
N SER A 105 1.20 -8.44 27.79
CA SER A 105 2.61 -8.05 27.91
C SER A 105 3.04 -7.02 26.85
N GLY A 106 2.13 -6.53 26.01
CA GLY A 106 2.43 -5.59 24.94
C GLY A 106 3.08 -6.21 23.70
N GLU A 107 3.16 -7.54 23.64
CA GLU A 107 3.75 -8.29 22.54
C GLU A 107 2.70 -8.79 21.53
N PHE A 108 3.17 -9.31 20.41
CA PHE A 108 2.29 -9.95 19.43
C PHE A 108 1.80 -11.32 19.92
N PHE A 109 0.59 -11.67 19.54
CA PHE A 109 0.06 -13.00 19.78
C PHE A 109 0.77 -14.04 18.90
N LYS A 110 1.17 -15.15 19.53
CA LYS A 110 1.77 -16.31 18.82
C LYS A 110 0.73 -17.36 18.42
N VAL A 111 -0.50 -17.26 18.96
CA VAL A 111 -1.58 -18.23 18.76
C VAL A 111 -2.84 -17.50 18.34
N PHE A 112 -3.55 -18.06 17.36
CA PHE A 112 -4.73 -17.42 16.75
C PHE A 112 -5.90 -17.20 17.73
N THR A 113 -6.28 -18.21 18.52
CA THR A 113 -7.48 -18.13 19.36
C THR A 113 -7.48 -16.97 20.35
N PRO A 114 -6.42 -16.73 21.16
CA PRO A 114 -6.37 -15.57 22.05
C PRO A 114 -6.29 -14.24 21.28
N TYR A 115 -5.61 -14.22 20.13
CA TYR A 115 -5.63 -13.05 19.23
C TYR A 115 -7.05 -12.73 18.78
N TRP A 116 -7.77 -13.74 18.26
CA TRP A 116 -9.13 -13.57 17.75
C TRP A 116 -10.09 -13.09 18.85
N ARG A 117 -10.04 -13.70 20.02
CA ARG A 117 -10.88 -13.27 21.17
C ARG A 117 -10.66 -11.80 21.54
N LYS A 118 -9.43 -11.32 21.45
CA LYS A 118 -9.11 -9.92 21.74
C LYS A 118 -9.44 -8.97 20.59
N SER A 119 -9.28 -9.41 19.34
CA SER A 119 -9.51 -8.58 18.16
C SER A 119 -10.98 -8.49 17.73
N TYR A 120 -11.79 -9.50 18.05
CA TYR A 120 -13.18 -9.58 17.61
C TYR A 120 -14.06 -8.40 18.05
N PRO A 121 -14.01 -7.90 19.30
CA PRO A 121 -14.74 -6.69 19.70
C PRO A 121 -14.36 -5.48 18.84
N PHE A 122 -13.06 -5.26 18.59
CA PHE A 122 -12.60 -4.17 17.73
C PHE A 122 -13.11 -4.30 16.30
N PHE A 123 -13.21 -5.53 15.79
CA PHE A 123 -13.79 -5.79 14.48
C PHE A 123 -15.27 -5.38 14.42
N LEU A 124 -16.05 -5.67 15.46
CA LEU A 124 -17.47 -5.31 15.53
C LEU A 124 -17.67 -3.79 15.66
N GLU A 125 -16.77 -3.10 16.39
CA GLU A 125 -16.83 -1.64 16.56
C GLU A 125 -16.39 -0.87 15.31
N LYS A 126 -15.46 -1.44 14.53
CA LYS A 126 -15.08 -0.87 13.24
C LYS A 126 -16.23 -1.04 12.26
N ASN A 127 -17.10 -0.05 12.17
CA ASN A 127 -18.10 0.02 11.11
C ASN A 127 -17.37 0.11 9.76
N TYR A 128 -17.13 -1.03 9.13
CA TYR A 128 -16.64 -1.11 7.76
C TYR A 128 -17.75 -0.62 6.82
N CYS A 129 -17.91 0.69 6.77
CA CYS A 129 -18.81 1.30 5.83
C CYS A 129 -18.17 1.21 4.44
N TYR A 130 -18.77 0.43 3.56
CA TYR A 130 -18.42 0.45 2.14
C TYR A 130 -18.85 1.83 1.61
N GLN A 131 -17.94 2.78 1.59
CA GLN A 131 -18.19 4.05 0.94
C GLN A 131 -18.04 3.85 -0.56
N GLU A 132 -19.14 3.94 -1.27
CA GLU A 132 -19.10 4.08 -2.73
C GLU A 132 -18.22 5.28 -3.06
N ILE A 133 -17.15 5.06 -3.85
CA ILE A 133 -16.30 6.16 -4.32
C ILE A 133 -17.19 7.02 -5.22
N LYS A 134 -17.71 8.09 -4.66
CA LYS A 134 -18.43 9.09 -5.44
C LYS A 134 -17.45 9.68 -6.45
N LYS A 135 -17.90 9.80 -7.69
CA LYS A 135 -17.16 10.38 -8.80
C LYS A 135 -16.53 11.69 -8.34
N ILE A 136 -15.21 11.74 -8.27
CA ILE A 136 -14.49 12.99 -8.07
C ILE A 136 -14.57 13.71 -9.43
N LEU A 137 -15.40 14.72 -9.48
CA LEU A 137 -15.50 15.62 -10.62
C LEU A 137 -14.39 16.63 -10.57
#